data_8c96697e71f913487dada545dc8750dd
#
_entry.id   8c96697e71f913487dada545dc8750dd
#
_cell.length_a   1.000
_cell.length_b   1.000
_cell.length_c   1.000
_cell.angle_alpha   90.00
_cell.angle_beta   90.00
_cell.angle_gamma   90.00
#
_symmetry.space_group_name_H-M   'P 1'
#
loop_
_entity.id
_entity.type
_entity.pdbx_description
1 polymer ?
#
loop_
_entity_poly.entity_id
_entity_poly.type
_entity_poly.pdbx_seq_one_letter_code
_entity_poly.pdbx_strand_id
1 'polypeptide(L)'
;MKIVFSIVALVGFTLTLNAQTIQDEELRPDELPAVVIKNAGKDFSVYLPDRNPDVRVRQMQDKFVGYNIGKDFEGHDEYIVLLEADESSLVATYNDTGKLIRVVEKYDNVKLPRSVIFSVYKSFPGWVIVKDKFLYTQADGDILKKQYNLKIKKDNDVKRLVVHPNGEIIAGI
;
A
#
# COMPACT_ATOMS: atom_id res chain seq x y z
N MET A 1 27.19 -83.99 4.45
CA MET A 1 27.26 -83.09 3.26
C MET A 1 25.89 -82.45 3.08
N LYS A 2 25.63 -81.27 3.58
CA LYS A 2 24.40 -80.47 3.30
C LYS A 2 24.84 -79.09 3.09
N ILE A 3 24.76 -78.57 1.88
CA ILE A 3 25.06 -77.23 1.46
C ILE A 3 23.83 -76.38 1.77
N VAL A 4 23.96 -75.45 2.67
CA VAL A 4 22.90 -74.48 2.95
C VAL A 4 23.20 -73.19 2.14
N PHE A 5 22.36 -72.97 1.15
CA PHE A 5 22.38 -71.68 0.38
C PHE A 5 21.75 -70.61 1.25
N SER A 6 22.57 -69.66 1.65
CA SER A 6 22.12 -68.44 2.34
C SER A 6 21.84 -67.40 1.30
N ILE A 7 20.55 -67.13 1.02
CA ILE A 7 20.13 -66.01 0.16
C ILE A 7 20.12 -64.75 1.02
N VAL A 8 21.09 -63.88 0.81
CA VAL A 8 21.10 -62.52 1.38
C VAL A 8 20.18 -61.66 0.51
N ALA A 9 19.00 -61.37 1.04
CA ALA A 9 18.09 -60.39 0.41
C ALA A 9 18.63 -58.99 0.68
N LEU A 10 19.19 -58.38 -0.36
CA LEU A 10 19.62 -56.98 -0.36
C LEU A 10 18.36 -56.10 -0.47
N VAL A 11 17.84 -55.65 0.66
CA VAL A 11 16.76 -54.67 0.67
C VAL A 11 17.34 -53.30 0.28
N GLY A 12 17.17 -52.94 -0.98
CA GLY A 12 17.52 -51.62 -1.47
C GLY A 12 16.59 -50.57 -0.86
N PHE A 13 17.11 -49.83 0.09
CA PHE A 13 16.42 -48.65 0.65
C PHE A 13 16.54 -47.50 -0.38
N THR A 14 15.54 -47.34 -1.24
CA THR A 14 15.44 -46.20 -2.12
C THR A 14 15.03 -44.99 -1.28
N LEU A 15 16.03 -44.20 -0.90
CA LEU A 15 15.79 -42.84 -0.37
C LEU A 15 15.23 -42.03 -1.54
N THR A 16 13.92 -41.83 -1.55
CA THR A 16 13.29 -40.80 -2.37
C THR A 16 13.73 -39.43 -1.82
N LEU A 17 14.76 -38.86 -2.40
CA LEU A 17 15.08 -37.47 -2.26
C LEU A 17 13.89 -36.69 -2.84
N ASN A 18 12.97 -36.27 -1.99
CA ASN A 18 12.08 -35.17 -2.32
C ASN A 18 12.96 -33.95 -2.51
N ALA A 19 13.46 -33.74 -3.72
CA ALA A 19 13.92 -32.43 -4.14
C ALA A 19 12.70 -31.53 -3.99
N GLN A 20 12.68 -30.75 -2.90
CA GLN A 20 11.85 -29.56 -2.85
C GLN A 20 12.27 -28.74 -4.06
N THR A 21 11.46 -28.77 -5.10
CA THR A 21 11.45 -27.73 -6.11
C THR A 21 11.25 -26.47 -5.30
N ILE A 22 12.33 -25.72 -5.09
CA ILE A 22 12.22 -24.28 -4.84
C ILE A 22 11.45 -23.85 -6.08
N GLN A 23 10.13 -23.66 -5.94
CA GLN A 23 9.42 -22.81 -6.86
C GLN A 23 10.18 -21.49 -6.74
N ASP A 24 11.03 -21.24 -7.73
CA ASP A 24 11.40 -19.88 -8.05
C ASP A 24 10.05 -19.18 -8.13
N GLU A 25 9.71 -18.49 -7.04
CA GLU A 25 8.66 -17.50 -7.06
C GLU A 25 9.20 -16.49 -8.06
N GLU A 26 8.84 -16.74 -9.32
CA GLU A 26 9.11 -15.84 -10.42
C GLU A 26 8.70 -14.48 -9.88
N LEU A 27 9.70 -13.65 -9.53
CA LEU A 27 9.48 -12.28 -9.07
C LEU A 27 8.62 -11.69 -10.17
N ARG A 28 7.30 -11.66 -9.93
CA ARG A 28 6.38 -11.02 -10.85
C ARG A 28 6.96 -9.65 -11.08
N PRO A 29 7.27 -9.29 -12.34
CA PRO A 29 7.77 -7.96 -12.61
C PRO A 29 6.85 -7.03 -11.86
N ASP A 30 7.42 -6.19 -10.98
CA ASP A 30 6.65 -5.25 -10.16
C ASP A 30 5.65 -4.60 -11.09
N GLU A 31 4.35 -4.94 -10.93
CA GLU A 31 3.31 -4.36 -11.77
C GLU A 31 3.45 -2.85 -11.60
N LEU A 32 3.82 -2.19 -12.68
CA LEU A 32 3.90 -0.72 -12.69
C LEU A 32 2.59 -0.18 -12.11
N PRO A 33 2.64 0.86 -11.26
CA PRO A 33 1.42 1.42 -10.71
C PRO A 33 0.44 1.71 -11.84
N ALA A 34 -0.78 1.20 -11.71
CA ALA A 34 -1.81 1.43 -12.70
C ALA A 34 -2.00 2.95 -12.83
N VAL A 35 -1.61 3.49 -13.98
CA VAL A 35 -1.90 4.88 -14.32
C VAL A 35 -3.32 4.91 -14.84
N VAL A 36 -4.22 5.51 -14.09
CA VAL A 36 -5.62 5.63 -14.48
C VAL A 36 -5.87 7.00 -15.07
N ILE A 37 -6.13 7.02 -16.36
CA ILE A 37 -6.55 8.24 -17.07
C ILE A 37 -8.05 8.39 -16.82
N LYS A 38 -8.42 9.40 -16.04
CA LYS A 38 -9.80 9.80 -15.82
C LYS A 38 -10.16 10.90 -16.79
N ASN A 39 -11.08 10.61 -17.68
CA ASN A 39 -11.57 11.48 -18.75
C ASN A 39 -10.61 11.69 -19.95
N ALA A 40 -11.03 11.20 -21.12
CA ALA A 40 -10.26 11.26 -22.38
C ALA A 40 -10.55 12.54 -23.20
N GLY A 41 -10.74 13.70 -22.54
CA GLY A 41 -10.92 15.00 -23.21
C GLY A 41 -9.58 15.61 -23.67
N LYS A 42 -9.61 16.89 -24.09
CA LYS A 42 -8.40 17.63 -24.48
C LYS A 42 -7.35 17.75 -23.36
N ASP A 43 -7.78 17.60 -22.10
CA ASP A 43 -6.95 17.60 -20.88
C ASP A 43 -7.03 16.24 -20.20
N PHE A 44 -5.90 15.54 -20.12
CA PHE A 44 -5.81 14.25 -19.42
C PHE A 44 -5.79 14.47 -17.92
N SER A 45 -6.67 13.73 -17.20
CA SER A 45 -6.60 13.61 -15.76
C SER A 45 -6.01 12.26 -15.40
N VAL A 46 -4.91 12.27 -14.67
CA VAL A 46 -4.22 11.05 -14.26
C VAL A 46 -4.34 10.91 -12.75
N TYR A 47 -4.87 9.77 -12.29
CA TYR A 47 -4.80 9.37 -10.89
C TYR A 47 -3.69 8.33 -10.71
N LEU A 48 -2.83 8.58 -9.73
CA LEU A 48 -1.70 7.71 -9.39
C LEU A 48 -1.99 6.98 -8.06
N PRO A 49 -2.58 5.78 -8.10
CA PRO A 49 -2.84 5.01 -6.88
C PRO A 49 -1.51 4.64 -6.20
N ASP A 50 -1.49 4.67 -4.86
CA ASP A 50 -0.33 4.26 -4.08
C ASP A 50 -0.33 2.73 -3.86
N ARG A 51 0.82 2.10 -4.02
CA ARG A 51 1.03 0.69 -3.65
C ARG A 51 1.24 0.56 -2.13
N ASN A 52 0.26 0.99 -1.36
CA ASN A 52 0.35 0.94 0.09
C ASN A 52 0.35 -0.50 0.60
N PRO A 53 1.13 -0.86 1.63
CA PRO A 53 1.09 -2.18 2.24
C PRO A 53 -0.26 -2.50 2.91
N ASP A 54 -1.06 -1.48 3.28
CA ASP A 54 -2.39 -1.66 3.83
C ASP A 54 -3.41 -1.99 2.74
N VAL A 55 -4.16 -3.07 2.96
CA VAL A 55 -5.17 -3.55 2.00
C VAL A 55 -6.35 -2.58 1.87
N ARG A 56 -6.72 -1.86 2.94
CA ARG A 56 -7.84 -0.91 2.93
C ARG A 56 -7.54 0.29 2.04
N VAL A 57 -6.28 0.76 2.06
CA VAL A 57 -5.82 1.82 1.16
C VAL A 57 -5.99 1.38 -0.29
N ARG A 58 -5.47 0.19 -0.65
CA ARG A 58 -5.60 -0.33 -2.02
C ARG A 58 -7.06 -0.51 -2.45
N GLN A 59 -7.89 -1.10 -1.59
CA GLN A 59 -9.32 -1.31 -1.89
C GLN A 59 -10.07 0.00 -2.13
N MET A 60 -9.79 1.04 -1.35
CA MET A 60 -10.39 2.37 -1.56
C MET A 60 -9.95 2.96 -2.89
N GLN A 61 -8.65 2.86 -3.20
CA GLN A 61 -8.09 3.33 -4.46
C GLN A 61 -8.65 2.56 -5.66
N ASP A 62 -8.74 1.23 -5.58
CA ASP A 62 -9.34 0.38 -6.62
C ASP A 62 -10.81 0.75 -6.85
N LYS A 63 -11.57 0.98 -5.77
CA LYS A 63 -12.95 1.45 -5.85
C LYS A 63 -13.04 2.81 -6.57
N PHE A 64 -12.15 3.73 -6.26
CA PHE A 64 -12.09 5.03 -6.94
C PHE A 64 -11.67 4.89 -8.41
N VAL A 65 -10.70 4.03 -8.70
CA VAL A 65 -10.28 3.71 -10.08
C VAL A 65 -11.47 3.20 -10.91
N GLY A 66 -12.27 2.31 -10.34
CA GLY A 66 -13.48 1.77 -10.99
C GLY A 66 -14.65 2.75 -11.08
N TYR A 67 -14.61 3.87 -10.37
CA TYR A 67 -15.68 4.85 -10.38
C TYR A 67 -15.73 5.62 -11.71
N ASN A 68 -16.92 5.69 -12.31
CA ASN A 68 -17.15 6.46 -13.52
C ASN A 68 -18.05 7.67 -13.19
N ILE A 69 -17.52 8.86 -13.34
CA ILE A 69 -18.24 10.12 -13.09
C ILE A 69 -19.39 10.35 -14.12
N GLY A 70 -19.32 9.72 -15.31
CA GLY A 70 -20.30 9.95 -16.38
C GLY A 70 -20.39 11.42 -16.77
N LYS A 71 -21.60 11.98 -16.71
CA LYS A 71 -21.91 13.38 -16.99
C LYS A 71 -22.40 14.15 -15.74
N ASP A 72 -22.23 13.59 -14.58
CA ASP A 72 -22.75 14.15 -13.32
C ASP A 72 -22.12 15.52 -12.97
N PHE A 73 -20.95 15.81 -13.55
CA PHE A 73 -20.26 17.10 -13.41
C PHE A 73 -20.88 18.24 -14.24
N GLU A 74 -21.70 17.92 -15.26
CA GLU A 74 -22.25 18.94 -16.18
C GLU A 74 -23.12 19.96 -15.43
N GLY A 75 -22.85 21.24 -15.63
CA GLY A 75 -23.57 22.34 -14.99
C GLY A 75 -23.06 22.75 -13.62
N HIS A 76 -21.93 22.20 -13.18
CA HIS A 76 -21.26 22.56 -11.93
C HIS A 76 -19.85 23.09 -12.21
N ASP A 77 -19.43 24.13 -11.50
CA ASP A 77 -18.07 24.67 -11.58
C ASP A 77 -17.05 23.66 -11.00
N GLU A 78 -17.45 22.98 -9.92
CA GLU A 78 -16.72 21.87 -9.31
C GLU A 78 -17.67 20.74 -8.95
N TYR A 79 -17.21 19.50 -9.14
CA TYR A 79 -17.93 18.30 -8.72
C TYR A 79 -17.04 17.46 -7.79
N ILE A 80 -17.59 17.09 -6.65
CA ILE A 80 -16.85 16.37 -5.61
C ILE A 80 -17.40 14.95 -5.48
N VAL A 81 -16.51 13.97 -5.53
CA VAL A 81 -16.78 12.57 -5.22
C VAL A 81 -16.18 12.23 -3.87
N LEU A 82 -17.01 11.78 -2.95
CA LEU A 82 -16.60 11.31 -1.62
C LEU A 82 -16.78 9.81 -1.53
N LEU A 83 -15.70 9.08 -1.25
CA LEU A 83 -15.71 7.68 -0.87
C LEU A 83 -15.32 7.57 0.60
N GLU A 84 -16.17 6.93 1.40
CA GLU A 84 -15.92 6.69 2.81
C GLU A 84 -16.03 5.20 3.15
N ALA A 85 -15.21 4.78 4.09
CA ALA A 85 -15.26 3.48 4.74
C ALA A 85 -14.69 3.66 6.17
N ASP A 86 -14.74 2.60 7.00
CA ASP A 86 -14.21 2.64 8.36
C ASP A 86 -12.78 3.19 8.38
N GLU A 87 -12.58 4.28 9.14
CA GLU A 87 -11.28 4.94 9.32
C GLU A 87 -10.58 5.38 8.01
N SER A 88 -11.35 5.50 6.92
CA SER A 88 -10.81 5.80 5.58
C SER A 88 -11.71 6.76 4.83
N SER A 89 -11.11 7.74 4.14
CA SER A 89 -11.82 8.64 3.23
C SER A 89 -10.96 9.01 2.03
N LEU A 90 -11.61 9.10 0.87
CA LEU A 90 -11.04 9.63 -0.36
C LEU A 90 -11.98 10.68 -0.92
N VAL A 91 -11.47 11.86 -1.16
CA VAL A 91 -12.18 12.99 -1.76
C VAL A 91 -11.53 13.32 -3.09
N ALA A 92 -12.28 13.25 -4.17
CA ALA A 92 -11.84 13.61 -5.51
C ALA A 92 -12.62 14.83 -5.98
N THR A 93 -11.92 15.84 -6.50
CA THR A 93 -12.50 17.07 -7.05
C THR A 93 -12.29 17.09 -8.55
N TYR A 94 -13.36 17.35 -9.29
CA TYR A 94 -13.38 17.52 -10.74
C TYR A 94 -13.81 18.95 -11.07
N ASN A 95 -13.28 19.50 -12.17
CA ASN A 95 -13.69 20.79 -12.65
C ASN A 95 -14.95 20.71 -13.55
N ASP A 96 -15.36 21.84 -14.10
CA ASP A 96 -16.50 22.02 -15.00
C ASP A 96 -16.42 21.22 -16.32
N THR A 97 -15.21 20.78 -16.69
CA THR A 97 -14.99 19.90 -17.87
C THR A 97 -14.95 18.42 -17.52
N GLY A 98 -15.16 18.06 -16.24
CA GLY A 98 -15.05 16.68 -15.73
C GLY A 98 -13.61 16.19 -15.59
N LYS A 99 -12.62 17.10 -15.62
CA LYS A 99 -11.22 16.78 -15.38
C LYS A 99 -10.97 16.64 -13.87
N LEU A 100 -10.31 15.55 -13.46
CA LEU A 100 -9.85 15.36 -12.10
C LEU A 100 -8.73 16.37 -11.78
N ILE A 101 -8.96 17.27 -10.84
CA ILE A 101 -7.99 18.29 -10.43
C ILE A 101 -7.33 17.99 -9.11
N ARG A 102 -7.99 17.23 -8.22
CA ARG A 102 -7.43 16.93 -6.90
C ARG A 102 -7.97 15.62 -6.34
N VAL A 103 -7.10 14.89 -5.63
CA VAL A 103 -7.47 13.76 -4.78
C VAL A 103 -6.82 13.96 -3.41
N VAL A 104 -7.62 13.80 -2.36
CA VAL A 104 -7.15 13.82 -0.96
C VAL A 104 -7.59 12.53 -0.30
N GLU A 105 -6.63 11.80 0.25
CA GLU A 105 -6.90 10.54 0.93
C GLU A 105 -6.40 10.59 2.36
N LYS A 106 -7.18 9.98 3.25
CA LYS A 106 -6.87 9.88 4.68
C LYS A 106 -7.27 8.50 5.18
N TYR A 107 -6.35 7.84 5.86
CA TYR A 107 -6.55 6.51 6.44
C TYR A 107 -5.97 6.49 7.85
N ASP A 108 -6.77 6.14 8.84
CA ASP A 108 -6.33 5.98 10.23
C ASP A 108 -5.96 4.50 10.49
N ASN A 109 -4.98 4.25 11.37
CA ASN A 109 -4.56 2.92 11.84
C ASN A 109 -4.20 1.94 10.70
N VAL A 110 -3.31 2.37 9.79
CA VAL A 110 -2.89 1.57 8.63
C VAL A 110 -1.74 0.62 8.96
N LYS A 111 -1.58 -0.41 8.12
CA LYS A 111 -0.38 -1.24 8.16
C LYS A 111 0.83 -0.41 7.72
N LEU A 112 1.71 -0.09 8.64
CA LEU A 112 2.90 0.71 8.37
C LEU A 112 3.94 -0.06 7.53
N PRO A 113 4.65 0.61 6.60
CA PRO A 113 5.81 0.04 5.92
C PRO A 113 6.93 -0.31 6.91
N ARG A 114 7.70 -1.35 6.59
CA ARG A 114 8.87 -1.75 7.41
C ARG A 114 9.88 -0.61 7.56
N SER A 115 10.11 0.17 6.50
CA SER A 115 10.98 1.35 6.50
C SER A 115 10.58 2.37 7.57
N VAL A 116 9.29 2.67 7.68
CA VAL A 116 8.74 3.59 8.68
C VAL A 116 8.94 3.04 10.10
N ILE A 117 8.54 1.78 10.32
CA ILE A 117 8.68 1.13 11.64
C ILE A 117 10.14 1.10 12.08
N PHE A 118 11.04 0.65 11.19
CA PHE A 118 12.48 0.56 11.49
C PHE A 118 13.09 1.92 11.83
N SER A 119 12.77 2.95 11.04
CA SER A 119 13.30 4.29 11.23
C SER A 119 12.86 4.90 12.56
N VAL A 120 11.58 4.75 12.92
CA VAL A 120 11.05 5.24 14.19
C VAL A 120 11.74 4.55 15.37
N TYR A 121 11.80 3.22 15.40
CA TYR A 121 12.41 2.50 16.52
C TYR A 121 13.93 2.69 16.62
N LYS A 122 14.60 2.93 15.48
CA LYS A 122 16.02 3.28 15.48
C LYS A 122 16.26 4.68 16.07
N SER A 123 15.41 5.65 15.73
CA SER A 123 15.57 7.05 16.17
C SER A 123 15.01 7.31 17.57
N PHE A 124 14.05 6.51 18.02
CA PHE A 124 13.35 6.64 19.30
C PHE A 124 13.33 5.32 20.05
N PRO A 125 14.49 4.85 20.57
CA PRO A 125 14.54 3.59 21.30
C PRO A 125 13.70 3.66 22.59
N GLY A 126 12.88 2.61 22.80
CA GLY A 126 11.97 2.51 23.94
C GLY A 126 10.65 3.25 23.79
N TRP A 127 10.42 3.92 22.64
CA TRP A 127 9.11 4.50 22.32
C TRP A 127 8.25 3.48 21.54
N VAL A 128 6.92 3.59 21.70
CA VAL A 128 5.93 2.75 20.99
C VAL A 128 5.06 3.61 20.10
N ILE A 129 4.79 3.15 18.89
CA ILE A 129 3.80 3.78 18.01
C ILE A 129 2.42 3.42 18.55
N VAL A 130 1.62 4.42 18.92
CA VAL A 130 0.28 4.24 19.52
C VAL A 130 -0.87 4.66 18.62
N LYS A 131 -0.58 5.47 17.60
CA LYS A 131 -1.55 5.88 16.56
C LYS A 131 -0.80 6.25 15.31
N ASP A 132 -1.40 5.96 14.18
CA ASP A 132 -0.88 6.36 12.88
C ASP A 132 -2.01 6.86 11.97
N LYS A 133 -1.60 7.59 10.95
CA LYS A 133 -2.48 8.09 9.89
C LYS A 133 -1.67 8.21 8.61
N PHE A 134 -2.11 7.58 7.55
CA PHE A 134 -1.59 7.80 6.21
C PHE A 134 -2.34 8.93 5.52
N LEU A 135 -1.60 9.85 4.94
CA LEU A 135 -2.12 10.99 4.17
C LEU A 135 -1.52 10.95 2.76
N TYR A 136 -2.41 11.05 1.78
CA TYR A 136 -2.04 11.19 0.39
C TYR A 136 -2.79 12.38 -0.21
N THR A 137 -2.11 13.17 -1.03
CA THR A 137 -2.73 14.27 -1.78
C THR A 137 -2.07 14.35 -3.14
N GLN A 138 -2.88 14.34 -4.16
CA GLN A 138 -2.50 14.60 -5.54
C GLN A 138 -3.26 15.82 -6.04
N ALA A 139 -2.62 16.69 -6.81
CA ALA A 139 -3.28 17.79 -7.51
C ALA A 139 -2.59 18.00 -8.86
N ASP A 140 -3.39 18.25 -9.89
CA ASP A 140 -2.95 18.50 -11.27
C ASP A 140 -1.94 17.45 -11.80
N GLY A 141 -2.10 16.20 -11.38
CA GLY A 141 -1.23 15.07 -11.76
C GLY A 141 -0.02 14.85 -10.86
N ASP A 142 0.32 15.79 -9.97
CA ASP A 142 1.48 15.71 -9.09
C ASP A 142 1.11 15.22 -7.69
N ILE A 143 1.97 14.37 -7.10
CA ILE A 143 1.84 13.93 -5.71
C ILE A 143 2.40 15.01 -4.78
N LEU A 144 1.53 15.76 -4.13
CA LEU A 144 1.91 16.85 -3.22
C LEU A 144 2.18 16.35 -1.80
N LYS A 145 1.54 15.26 -1.38
CA LYS A 145 1.70 14.70 -0.04
C LYS A 145 1.60 13.18 -0.09
N LYS A 146 2.55 12.52 0.55
CA LYS A 146 2.54 11.08 0.78
C LYS A 146 3.35 10.81 2.05
N GLN A 147 2.66 10.66 3.18
CA GLN A 147 3.32 10.62 4.49
C GLN A 147 2.49 9.88 5.54
N TYR A 148 3.17 9.44 6.58
CA TYR A 148 2.59 8.90 7.80
C TYR A 148 2.71 9.90 8.94
N ASN A 149 1.60 10.28 9.56
CA ASN A 149 1.57 11.05 10.80
C ASN A 149 1.44 10.05 11.94
N LEU A 150 2.46 9.97 12.79
CA LEU A 150 2.55 9.00 13.87
C LEU A 150 2.43 9.70 15.22
N LYS A 151 1.77 9.04 16.17
CA LYS A 151 1.84 9.36 17.59
C LYS A 151 2.64 8.26 18.26
N ILE A 152 3.76 8.62 18.89
CA ILE A 152 4.59 7.70 19.67
C ILE A 152 4.53 8.07 21.14
N LYS A 153 4.68 7.07 22.03
CA LYS A 153 4.62 7.22 23.47
C LYS A 153 5.75 6.45 24.15
N LYS A 154 6.29 7.07 25.19
CA LYS A 154 7.19 6.43 26.15
C LYS A 154 6.81 6.90 27.54
N ASP A 155 6.41 6.01 28.41
CA ASP A 155 5.87 6.33 29.74
C ASP A 155 4.72 7.33 29.66
N ASN A 156 4.90 8.53 30.20
CA ASN A 156 3.94 9.63 30.13
C ASN A 156 4.20 10.61 28.96
N ASP A 157 5.33 10.45 28.29
CA ASP A 157 5.72 11.34 27.19
C ASP A 157 5.06 10.93 25.88
N VAL A 158 4.66 11.94 25.10
CA VAL A 158 4.03 11.78 23.78
C VAL A 158 4.73 12.67 22.78
N LYS A 159 5.06 12.09 21.61
CA LYS A 159 5.56 12.84 20.46
C LYS A 159 4.71 12.57 19.22
N ARG A 160 4.68 13.54 18.32
CA ARG A 160 4.11 13.40 16.98
C ARG A 160 5.22 13.47 15.96
N LEU A 161 5.20 12.52 15.02
CA LEU A 161 6.20 12.45 13.94
C LEU A 161 5.48 12.50 12.60
N VAL A 162 6.17 13.08 11.62
CA VAL A 162 5.80 13.00 10.21
C VAL A 162 6.91 12.22 9.51
N VAL A 163 6.54 11.12 8.85
CA VAL A 163 7.50 10.18 8.28
C VAL A 163 7.10 9.87 6.84
N HIS A 164 8.04 9.96 5.91
CA HIS A 164 7.83 9.52 4.53
C HIS A 164 7.79 7.98 4.42
N PRO A 165 7.19 7.40 3.36
CA PRO A 165 7.14 5.95 3.16
C PRO A 165 8.51 5.27 3.14
N ASN A 166 9.58 5.97 2.73
CA ASN A 166 10.95 5.47 2.76
C ASN A 166 11.56 5.42 4.18
N GLY A 167 10.85 5.94 5.21
CA GLY A 167 11.31 6.00 6.59
C GLY A 167 11.97 7.31 6.99
N GLU A 168 12.10 8.27 6.11
CA GLU A 168 12.64 9.61 6.43
C GLU A 168 11.70 10.35 7.39
N ILE A 169 12.22 10.75 8.55
CA ILE A 169 11.48 11.54 9.54
C ILE A 169 11.69 13.02 9.21
N ILE A 170 10.63 13.66 8.73
CA ILE A 170 10.67 15.06 8.25
C ILE A 170 10.21 16.08 9.28
N ALA A 171 9.49 15.67 10.32
CA ALA A 171 9.12 16.51 11.46
C ALA A 171 8.88 15.68 12.71
N GLY A 172 9.19 16.25 13.89
CA GLY A 172 8.92 15.67 15.21
C GLY A 172 8.69 16.80 16.22
N ILE A 173 7.54 16.74 16.95
CA ILE A 173 7.14 17.68 18.01
C ILE A 173 6.75 16.89 19.24
#